data_45b912f00d42eb41e493abee347a3638
#
_entry.id   45b912f00d42eb41e493abee347a3638
#
_cell.length_a   1.000
_cell.length_b   1.000
_cell.length_c   1.000
_cell.angle_alpha   90.00
_cell.angle_beta   90.00
_cell.angle_gamma   90.00
#
_symmetry.space_group_name_H-M   'P 1'
#
loop_
_entity.id
_entity.type
_entity.pdbx_description
1 polymer ?
#
loop_
_entity_poly.entity_id
_entity_poly.type
_entity_poly.pdbx_seq_one_letter_code
_entity_poly.pdbx_strand_id
1 'polypeptide(L)'
;MNNKLSNYKQELENLQNFLIENKDIEGIYGDGKNLVNNDIFKITHDFSDQLYMRKMIMPAGSIVVSAIHHTDHFWFLMTGRILVTTDGEEVEHIAPCYEKSIKGAKRLIKCLESCVFINVHKNTTNTGNIKEIEELLYSFTIEEYNKKEKLCQE
;
A
#
# COMPACT_ATOMS: atom_id res chain seq x y z
N MET A 1 13.11 21.21 4.52
CA MET A 1 12.16 20.32 3.84
C MET A 1 12.26 18.85 4.28
N ASN A 2 13.46 18.27 4.39
CA ASN A 2 13.64 16.85 4.74
C ASN A 2 13.06 16.43 6.09
N ASN A 3 13.08 17.28 7.13
CA ASN A 3 12.58 16.90 8.47
C ASN A 3 11.06 16.67 8.53
N LYS A 4 10.26 17.41 7.76
CA LYS A 4 8.79 17.29 7.79
C LYS A 4 8.30 16.00 7.14
N LEU A 5 8.91 15.62 6.01
CA LEU A 5 8.62 14.37 5.30
C LEU A 5 9.06 13.12 6.10
N SER A 6 10.22 13.20 6.74
CA SER A 6 10.71 12.14 7.64
C SER A 6 9.75 11.93 8.83
N ASN A 7 9.24 13.03 9.41
CA ASN A 7 8.32 12.97 10.53
C ASN A 7 6.97 12.34 10.14
N TYR A 8 6.41 12.73 8.98
CA TYR A 8 5.16 12.15 8.47
C TYR A 8 5.24 10.64 8.26
N LYS A 9 6.32 10.15 7.63
CA LYS A 9 6.51 8.70 7.43
C LYS A 9 6.65 7.95 8.75
N GLN A 10 7.30 8.55 9.73
CA GLN A 10 7.42 7.97 11.08
C GLN A 10 6.04 7.92 11.79
N GLU A 11 5.23 8.95 11.65
CA GLU A 11 3.86 8.95 12.17
C GLU A 11 3.01 7.84 11.55
N LEU A 12 3.17 7.59 10.24
CA LEU A 12 2.50 6.46 9.58
C LEU A 12 3.01 5.10 10.05
N GLU A 13 4.30 4.96 10.36
CA GLU A 13 4.81 3.71 10.95
C GLU A 13 4.27 3.48 12.36
N ASN A 14 4.13 4.53 13.16
CA ASN A 14 3.51 4.44 14.48
C ASN A 14 2.03 4.02 14.37
N LEU A 15 1.29 4.60 13.43
CA LEU A 15 -0.09 4.19 13.15
C LEU A 15 -0.16 2.74 12.65
N GLN A 16 0.74 2.33 11.76
CA GLN A 16 0.83 0.95 11.28
C GLN A 16 1.03 -0.04 12.45
N ASN A 17 1.95 0.27 13.36
CA ASN A 17 2.19 -0.56 14.54
C ASN A 17 0.96 -0.63 15.45
N PHE A 18 0.29 0.51 15.66
CA PHE A 18 -0.96 0.55 16.42
C PHE A 18 -2.04 -0.35 15.78
N LEU A 19 -2.22 -0.29 14.46
CA LEU A 19 -3.20 -1.14 13.75
C LEU A 19 -2.84 -2.63 13.87
N ILE A 20 -1.56 -2.97 13.79
CA ILE A 20 -1.07 -4.36 13.94
C ILE A 20 -1.36 -4.89 15.36
N GLU A 21 -1.06 -4.09 16.38
CA GLU A 21 -1.25 -4.47 17.78
C GLU A 21 -2.74 -4.59 18.16
N ASN A 22 -3.62 -3.86 17.47
CA ASN A 22 -5.06 -3.79 17.76
C ASN A 22 -5.94 -4.45 16.69
N LYS A 23 -5.38 -5.26 15.81
CA LYS A 23 -6.10 -5.89 14.68
C LYS A 23 -7.31 -6.76 15.06
N ASP A 24 -7.34 -7.26 16.30
CA ASP A 24 -8.40 -8.12 16.79
C ASP A 24 -9.53 -7.31 17.49
N ILE A 25 -9.45 -6.00 17.50
CA ILE A 25 -10.49 -5.10 18.04
C ILE A 25 -11.48 -4.79 16.94
N GLU A 26 -12.78 -4.98 17.24
CA GLU A 26 -13.87 -4.66 16.32
C GLU A 26 -13.80 -3.17 15.87
N GLY A 27 -13.92 -2.94 14.57
CA GLY A 27 -13.82 -1.60 13.97
C GLY A 27 -12.39 -1.17 13.62
N ILE A 28 -11.37 -1.94 13.96
CA ILE A 28 -9.99 -1.74 13.51
C ILE A 28 -9.74 -2.62 12.29
N TYR A 29 -9.72 -2.03 11.10
CA TYR A 29 -9.60 -2.75 9.84
C TYR A 29 -8.35 -2.30 9.07
N GLY A 30 -7.40 -3.19 8.96
CA GLY A 30 -6.33 -3.15 7.99
C GLY A 30 -5.14 -2.29 8.33
N ASP A 31 -4.03 -2.74 7.83
CA ASP A 31 -2.75 -2.04 7.70
C ASP A 31 -2.02 -2.60 6.48
N GLY A 32 -1.00 -1.90 5.99
CA GLY A 32 -0.27 -2.33 4.79
C GLY A 32 0.49 -3.65 4.95
N LYS A 33 0.79 -4.08 6.19
CA LYS A 33 1.57 -5.28 6.49
C LYS A 33 0.71 -6.52 6.72
N ASN A 34 -0.43 -6.33 7.38
CA ASN A 34 -1.30 -7.44 7.82
C ASN A 34 -2.56 -7.60 6.95
N LEU A 35 -2.62 -6.93 5.79
CA LEU A 35 -3.69 -7.17 4.83
C LEU A 35 -3.54 -8.56 4.24
N VAL A 36 -4.31 -9.49 4.76
CA VAL A 36 -4.40 -10.86 4.26
C VAL A 36 -5.78 -11.10 3.68
N ASN A 37 -5.89 -12.08 2.78
CA ASN A 37 -7.18 -12.50 2.26
C ASN A 37 -7.99 -13.15 3.38
N ASN A 38 -9.10 -12.54 3.74
CA ASN A 38 -10.02 -13.00 4.80
C ASN A 38 -11.45 -12.56 4.46
N ASP A 39 -12.38 -12.71 5.39
CA ASP A 39 -13.79 -12.35 5.18
C ASP A 39 -14.02 -10.84 5.06
N ILE A 40 -13.11 -10.03 5.60
CA ILE A 40 -13.19 -8.56 5.58
C ILE A 40 -12.49 -8.02 4.33
N PHE A 41 -11.19 -8.34 4.17
CA PHE A 41 -10.38 -7.94 3.02
C PHE A 41 -10.21 -9.11 2.06
N LYS A 42 -10.66 -8.93 0.82
CA LYS A 42 -10.45 -9.93 -0.23
C LYS A 42 -9.36 -9.48 -1.15
N ILE A 43 -8.26 -10.24 -1.17
CA ILE A 43 -7.06 -9.93 -1.96
C ILE A 43 -6.89 -11.01 -3.01
N THR A 44 -6.67 -10.57 -4.25
CA THR A 44 -6.28 -11.46 -5.35
C THR A 44 -4.98 -10.98 -5.97
N HIS A 45 -4.20 -11.93 -6.46
CA HIS A 45 -2.91 -11.71 -7.10
C HIS A 45 -2.99 -12.31 -8.51
N ASP A 46 -2.75 -11.48 -9.51
CA ASP A 46 -2.76 -11.90 -10.90
C ASP A 46 -1.39 -11.58 -11.53
N PHE A 47 -0.91 -12.51 -12.35
CA PHE A 47 0.36 -12.40 -13.04
C PHE A 47 0.15 -12.48 -14.55
N SER A 48 0.86 -11.65 -15.28
CA SER A 48 0.97 -11.69 -16.71
C SER A 48 2.43 -11.50 -17.10
N ASP A 49 2.76 -11.54 -18.39
CA ASP A 49 4.14 -11.35 -18.83
C ASP A 49 4.72 -10.03 -18.31
N GLN A 50 5.70 -10.13 -17.42
CA GLN A 50 6.38 -9.03 -16.74
C GLN A 50 5.47 -8.05 -15.97
N LEU A 51 4.22 -8.44 -15.65
CA LEU A 51 3.28 -7.66 -14.87
C LEU A 51 2.78 -8.44 -13.65
N TYR A 52 2.55 -7.70 -12.59
CA TYR A 52 1.89 -8.18 -11.38
C TYR A 52 0.77 -7.23 -10.99
N MET A 53 -0.39 -7.78 -10.73
CA MET A 53 -1.57 -7.04 -10.29
C MET A 53 -2.04 -7.57 -8.93
N ARG A 54 -2.26 -6.65 -8.00
CA ARG A 54 -2.87 -6.93 -6.71
C ARG A 54 -4.18 -6.18 -6.59
N LYS A 55 -5.28 -6.91 -6.52
CA LYS A 55 -6.61 -6.36 -6.28
C LYS A 55 -7.01 -6.57 -4.83
N MET A 56 -7.55 -5.53 -4.21
CA MET A 56 -8.09 -5.53 -2.86
C MET A 56 -9.52 -5.05 -2.86
N ILE A 57 -10.39 -5.77 -2.15
CA ILE A 57 -11.73 -5.29 -1.78
C ILE A 57 -11.64 -4.85 -0.33
N MET A 58 -11.87 -3.58 -0.08
CA MET A 58 -11.77 -2.97 1.25
C MET A 58 -13.13 -2.44 1.68
N PRO A 59 -13.62 -2.78 2.87
CA PRO A 59 -14.90 -2.29 3.38
C PRO A 59 -14.84 -0.80 3.71
N ALA A 60 -16.00 -0.14 3.76
CA ALA A 60 -16.12 1.21 4.30
C ALA A 60 -15.59 1.27 5.73
N GLY A 61 -14.93 2.37 6.11
CA GLY A 61 -14.30 2.56 7.42
C GLY A 61 -12.89 1.96 7.54
N SER A 62 -12.41 1.22 6.53
CA SER A 62 -11.04 0.69 6.57
C SER A 62 -9.99 1.79 6.55
N ILE A 63 -8.93 1.57 7.33
CA ILE A 63 -7.71 2.38 7.35
C ILE A 63 -6.55 1.50 6.92
N VAL A 64 -5.85 1.90 5.87
CA VAL A 64 -4.71 1.14 5.33
C VAL A 64 -3.49 2.05 5.29
N VAL A 65 -2.43 1.64 5.98
CA VAL A 65 -1.10 2.23 5.83
C VAL A 65 -0.36 1.44 4.75
N SER A 66 -0.01 2.10 3.66
CA SER A 66 0.64 1.42 2.54
C SER A 66 2.05 0.94 2.88
N ALA A 67 2.49 -0.13 2.24
CA ALA A 67 3.91 -0.41 2.12
C ALA A 67 4.63 0.74 1.39
N ILE A 68 5.95 0.81 1.52
CA ILE A 68 6.80 1.69 0.72
C ILE A 68 7.24 0.88 -0.51
N HIS A 69 6.92 1.37 -1.70
CA HIS A 69 7.23 0.68 -2.93
C HIS A 69 8.61 1.06 -3.48
N HIS A 70 9.34 0.08 -4.00
CA HIS A 70 10.66 0.27 -4.60
C HIS A 70 10.61 0.70 -6.08
N THR A 71 9.43 0.69 -6.68
CA THR A 71 9.22 1.07 -8.08
C THR A 71 8.02 1.99 -8.23
N ASP A 72 8.05 2.84 -9.25
CA ASP A 72 6.85 3.53 -9.71
C ASP A 72 5.83 2.49 -10.18
N HIS A 73 4.57 2.75 -9.90
CA HIS A 73 3.46 1.89 -10.32
C HIS A 73 2.19 2.70 -10.51
N PHE A 74 1.16 2.08 -11.09
CA PHE A 74 -0.18 2.65 -11.15
C PHE A 74 -1.10 1.96 -10.16
N TRP A 75 -2.00 2.75 -9.57
CA TRP A 75 -3.14 2.20 -8.87
C TRP A 75 -4.44 2.73 -9.48
N PHE A 76 -5.48 1.92 -9.35
CA PHE A 76 -6.82 2.17 -9.87
C PHE A 76 -7.83 1.99 -8.76
N LEU A 77 -8.74 2.96 -8.63
CA LEU A 77 -9.95 2.83 -7.83
C LEU A 77 -11.10 2.52 -8.79
N MET A 78 -11.60 1.29 -8.73
CA MET A 78 -12.61 0.81 -9.66
C MET A 78 -14.02 1.11 -9.17
N THR A 79 -14.24 1.06 -7.85
CA THR A 79 -15.52 1.39 -7.18
C THR A 79 -15.25 2.06 -5.85
N GLY A 80 -16.24 2.81 -5.35
CA GLY A 80 -16.21 3.45 -4.03
C GLY A 80 -15.48 4.79 -3.98
N ARG A 81 -15.17 5.21 -2.77
CA ARG A 81 -14.58 6.51 -2.47
C ARG A 81 -13.56 6.40 -1.35
N ILE A 82 -12.40 7.00 -1.54
CA ILE A 82 -11.30 6.97 -0.58
C ILE A 82 -10.69 8.36 -0.35
N LEU A 83 -10.10 8.56 0.82
CA LEU A 83 -9.15 9.64 1.08
C LEU A 83 -7.74 9.06 1.08
N VAL A 84 -6.83 9.66 0.33
CA VAL A 84 -5.42 9.30 0.30
C VAL A 84 -4.60 10.44 0.83
N THR A 85 -3.85 10.20 1.90
CA THR A 85 -2.89 11.17 2.44
C THR A 85 -1.48 10.75 2.06
N THR A 86 -0.77 11.64 1.37
CA THR A 86 0.63 11.46 0.98
C THR A 86 1.41 12.70 1.40
N ASP A 87 2.49 12.50 2.16
CA ASP A 87 3.38 13.59 2.62
C ASP A 87 2.62 14.74 3.34
N GLY A 88 1.49 14.39 3.98
CA GLY A 88 0.65 15.32 4.75
C GLY A 88 -0.44 16.03 3.92
N GLU A 89 -0.51 15.77 2.62
CA GLU A 89 -1.60 16.26 1.77
C GLU A 89 -2.66 15.17 1.62
N GLU A 90 -3.92 15.51 1.91
CA GLU A 90 -5.07 14.61 1.78
C GLU A 90 -5.87 14.95 0.51
N VAL A 91 -6.10 13.94 -0.32
CA VAL A 91 -6.86 14.05 -1.56
C VAL A 91 -7.97 13.01 -1.58
N GLU A 92 -9.19 13.45 -1.90
CA GLU A 92 -10.33 12.55 -2.10
C GLU A 92 -10.34 12.02 -3.53
N HIS A 93 -10.52 10.70 -3.66
CA HIS A 93 -10.66 10.02 -4.94
C HIS A 93 -12.02 9.33 -5.01
N ILE A 94 -12.72 9.57 -6.11
CA ILE A 94 -14.03 8.98 -6.42
C ILE A 94 -13.86 8.08 -7.65
N ALA A 95 -14.29 6.83 -7.53
CA ALA A 95 -14.21 5.87 -8.63
C ALA A 95 -15.13 6.21 -9.81
N PRO A 96 -14.77 5.86 -11.06
CA PRO A 96 -13.50 5.24 -11.44
C PRO A 96 -12.39 6.28 -11.62
N CYS A 97 -11.21 6.01 -11.06
CA CYS A 97 -10.03 6.84 -11.27
C CYS A 97 -8.74 6.02 -11.14
N TYR A 98 -7.64 6.61 -11.51
CA TYR A 98 -6.30 6.03 -11.36
C TYR A 98 -5.27 7.12 -11.13
N GLU A 99 -4.14 6.73 -10.52
CA GLU A 99 -2.99 7.60 -10.39
C GLU A 99 -1.66 6.84 -10.48
N LYS A 100 -0.61 7.59 -10.76
CA LYS A 100 0.76 7.12 -10.65
C LYS A 100 1.26 7.28 -9.23
N SER A 101 1.74 6.19 -8.65
CA SER A 101 2.47 6.19 -7.39
C SER A 101 3.97 6.23 -7.66
N ILE A 102 4.69 7.18 -7.05
CA ILE A 102 6.15 7.25 -7.14
C ILE A 102 6.79 6.33 -6.09
N LYS A 103 7.94 5.76 -6.42
CA LYS A 103 8.73 4.97 -5.48
C LYS A 103 9.03 5.76 -4.20
N GLY A 104 9.14 5.09 -3.09
CA GLY A 104 9.44 5.69 -1.78
C GLY A 104 8.27 6.37 -1.08
N ALA A 105 7.10 6.49 -1.72
CA ALA A 105 5.92 7.05 -1.07
C ALA A 105 5.33 6.07 -0.04
N LYS A 106 4.96 6.59 1.13
CA LYS A 106 4.17 5.89 2.14
C LYS A 106 2.88 6.66 2.34
N ARG A 107 1.73 5.98 2.31
CA ARG A 107 0.41 6.60 2.27
C ARG A 107 -0.50 6.09 3.36
N LEU A 108 -1.43 6.94 3.76
CA LEU A 108 -2.61 6.57 4.51
C LEU A 108 -3.80 6.56 3.55
N ILE A 109 -4.56 5.47 3.54
CA ILE A 109 -5.79 5.33 2.76
C ILE A 109 -6.93 5.11 3.75
N LYS A 110 -7.97 5.95 3.66
CA LYS A 110 -9.22 5.80 4.42
C LYS A 110 -10.35 5.51 3.44
N CYS A 111 -11.04 4.39 3.62
CA CYS A 111 -12.16 4.00 2.76
C CYS A 111 -13.44 4.65 3.27
N LEU A 112 -13.95 5.65 2.56
CA LEU A 112 -15.23 6.31 2.86
C LEU A 112 -16.41 5.43 2.46
N GLU A 113 -16.23 4.63 1.41
CA GLU A 113 -17.17 3.64 0.92
C GLU A 113 -16.43 2.33 0.65
N SER A 114 -17.15 1.21 0.62
CA SER A 114 -16.54 -0.07 0.21
C SER A 114 -16.00 0.06 -1.21
N CYS A 115 -14.76 -0.34 -1.40
CA CYS A 115 -14.05 -0.06 -2.65
C CYS A 115 -13.32 -1.29 -3.20
N VAL A 116 -13.11 -1.25 -4.51
CA VAL A 116 -12.20 -2.15 -5.23
C VAL A 116 -10.99 -1.33 -5.66
N PHE A 117 -9.84 -1.69 -5.12
CA PHE A 117 -8.56 -1.02 -5.33
C PHE A 117 -7.56 -1.97 -5.97
N ILE A 118 -6.88 -1.53 -7.02
CA ILE A 118 -5.95 -2.35 -7.80
C ILE A 118 -4.61 -1.64 -7.89
N ASN A 119 -3.53 -2.35 -7.57
CA ASN A 119 -2.16 -1.94 -7.89
C ASN A 119 -1.63 -2.75 -9.07
N VAL A 120 -0.94 -2.11 -10.00
CA VAL A 120 -0.28 -2.76 -11.13
C VAL A 120 1.19 -2.40 -11.13
N HIS A 121 2.02 -3.44 -10.99
CA HIS A 121 3.47 -3.33 -10.87
C HIS A 121 4.18 -4.02 -12.01
N LYS A 122 5.37 -3.53 -12.33
CA LYS A 122 6.33 -4.26 -13.16
C LYS A 122 6.86 -5.46 -12.37
N ASN A 123 6.86 -6.62 -12.99
CA ASN A 123 7.42 -7.87 -12.47
C ASN A 123 8.69 -8.21 -13.27
N THR A 124 9.82 -7.64 -12.87
CA THR A 124 11.08 -7.73 -13.64
C THR A 124 11.67 -9.13 -13.71
N THR A 125 11.37 -9.97 -12.71
CA THR A 125 11.84 -11.35 -12.66
C THR A 125 10.87 -12.33 -13.33
N ASN A 126 9.71 -11.83 -13.73
CA ASN A 126 8.59 -12.62 -14.24
C ASN A 126 8.20 -13.79 -13.32
N THR A 127 8.38 -13.61 -12.00
CA THR A 127 8.01 -14.62 -11.01
C THR A 127 6.50 -14.74 -10.85
N GLY A 128 5.98 -15.93 -10.67
CA GLY A 128 4.61 -16.20 -10.23
C GLY A 128 4.50 -16.42 -8.71
N ASN A 129 5.58 -16.22 -7.96
CA ASN A 129 5.63 -16.42 -6.53
C ASN A 129 5.32 -15.10 -5.79
N ILE A 130 4.21 -15.08 -5.02
CA ILE A 130 3.75 -13.89 -4.29
C ILE A 130 4.82 -13.40 -3.31
N LYS A 131 5.47 -14.31 -2.57
CA LYS A 131 6.49 -13.92 -1.58
C LYS A 131 7.68 -13.24 -2.24
N GLU A 132 8.16 -13.78 -3.35
CA GLU A 132 9.29 -13.21 -4.11
C GLU A 132 8.93 -11.83 -4.65
N ILE A 133 7.74 -11.66 -5.24
CA ILE A 133 7.31 -10.37 -5.78
C ILE A 133 7.12 -9.33 -4.68
N GLU A 134 6.59 -9.71 -3.52
CA GLU A 134 6.45 -8.81 -2.37
C GLU A 134 7.81 -8.39 -1.82
N GLU A 135 8.77 -9.30 -1.71
CA GLU A 135 10.15 -8.98 -1.29
C GLU A 135 10.85 -8.02 -2.26
N LEU A 136 10.56 -8.11 -3.56
CA LEU A 136 11.11 -7.20 -4.57
C LEU A 136 10.46 -5.82 -4.53
N LEU A 137 9.15 -5.76 -4.34
CA LEU A 137 8.37 -4.54 -4.51
C LEU A 137 8.21 -3.71 -3.24
N TYR A 138 8.22 -4.34 -2.05
CA TYR A 138 7.75 -3.72 -0.82
C TYR A 138 8.80 -3.65 0.29
N SER A 139 8.73 -2.58 1.05
CA SER A 139 9.25 -2.46 2.41
C SER A 139 8.17 -1.88 3.30
N PHE A 140 8.10 -2.32 4.56
CA PHE A 140 7.06 -1.86 5.49
C PHE A 140 7.55 -0.76 6.42
N THR A 141 8.88 -0.64 6.58
CA THR A 141 9.52 0.42 7.37
C THR A 141 10.46 1.26 6.51
N ILE A 142 10.73 2.48 6.98
CA ILE A 142 11.70 3.39 6.35
C ILE A 142 13.11 2.77 6.41
N GLU A 143 13.42 2.09 7.51
CA GLU A 143 14.72 1.44 7.68
C GLU A 143 14.94 0.34 6.64
N GLU A 144 13.95 -0.56 6.48
CA GLU A 144 13.98 -1.61 5.45
C GLU A 144 14.13 -1.01 4.04
N TYR A 145 13.36 0.04 3.73
CA TYR A 145 13.42 0.72 2.46
C TYR A 145 14.82 1.28 2.19
N ASN A 146 15.37 2.04 3.12
CA ASN A 146 16.69 2.66 2.98
C ASN A 146 17.81 1.62 2.85
N LYS A 147 17.69 0.49 3.56
CA LYS A 147 18.66 -0.61 3.47
C LYS A 147 18.67 -1.24 2.09
N LYS A 148 17.48 -1.53 1.52
CA LYS A 148 17.36 -2.10 0.17
C LYS A 148 17.86 -1.13 -0.92
N GLU A 149 17.51 0.17 -0.82
CA GLU A 149 17.96 1.18 -1.79
C GLU A 149 19.49 1.36 -1.80
N LYS A 150 20.17 1.20 -0.65
CA LYS A 150 21.63 1.22 -0.59
C LYS A 150 22.26 0.03 -1.30
N LEU A 151 21.72 -1.18 -1.09
CA LEU A 151 22.21 -2.41 -1.73
C LEU A 151 22.04 -2.41 -3.25
N CYS A 152 21.08 -1.66 -3.78
CA CYS A 152 20.87 -1.53 -5.22
C CYS A 152 21.82 -0.51 -5.91
N GLN A 153 22.59 0.26 -5.13
CA GLN A 153 23.54 1.28 -5.64
C GLN A 153 25.01 0.80 -5.66
N GLU A 154 25.28 -0.34 -5.05
CA GLU A 154 26.57 -1.05 -5.09
C GLU A 154 26.62 -2.06 -6.25
#